data_2d4e0b3d39fc08836356e3957b3a92d3
#
_entry.id   2d4e0b3d39fc08836356e3957b3a92d3
#
_cell.length_a   1.000
_cell.length_b   1.000
_cell.length_c   1.000
_cell.angle_alpha   90.00
_cell.angle_beta   90.00
_cell.angle_gamma   90.00
#
_symmetry.space_group_name_H-M   'P 1'
#
loop_
_entity.id
_entity.type
_entity.pdbx_description
1 polymer ?
#
loop_
_entity_poly.entity_id
_entity_poly.type
_entity_poly.pdbx_seq_one_letter_code
_entity_poly.pdbx_strand_id
1 'polypeptide(L)'
;MRLRQGIEDDTDVRTALRWLAEISGNAVGFGRRLRAAQQAYIDYTGAAGDFGRNPALSALGADVVASFLAQSQSLLDCRRSFDQALASRCVPWIKQIGVNVEALANVPGAEQRARRMLQDAASEPDGPMLELVMAGNYAADGEDVAFIPEQPGQAKTPDIHLTVDGRSERVAVEFKRLRAGQYEADERELQRRIFRRAAEIIDRRQLSLSIDVNYSVELKDVPETYLSDWVLRFLSSPLFTSGHYPWRDEFGSGEIR
;
A
#
# COMPACT_ATOMS: atom_id res chain seq x y z
N MET A 1 -10.05 -22.59 -3.94
CA MET A 1 -9.92 -21.30 -3.22
C MET A 1 -11.33 -20.71 -3.04
N ARG A 2 -11.93 -20.86 -1.88
CA ARG A 2 -13.23 -20.26 -1.55
C ARG A 2 -12.99 -18.84 -1.04
N LEU A 3 -13.09 -17.84 -1.91
CA LEU A 3 -13.25 -16.46 -1.47
C LEU A 3 -14.58 -16.33 -0.73
N ARG A 4 -14.56 -16.26 0.60
CA ARG A 4 -15.74 -15.86 1.37
C ARG A 4 -16.00 -14.39 1.06
N GLN A 5 -16.94 -14.11 0.19
CA GLN A 5 -17.47 -12.79 -0.07
C GLN A 5 -18.37 -12.36 1.08
N GLY A 6 -17.85 -11.56 1.97
CA GLY A 6 -18.62 -10.89 3.00
C GLY A 6 -17.88 -9.63 3.40
N ILE A 7 -18.17 -8.52 2.72
CA ILE A 7 -17.62 -7.19 3.05
C ILE A 7 -18.17 -6.69 4.40
N GLU A 8 -19.23 -7.33 4.92
CA GLU A 8 -19.97 -6.86 6.10
C GLU A 8 -19.48 -7.43 7.43
N ASP A 9 -18.62 -8.46 7.42
CA ASP A 9 -18.15 -9.08 8.66
C ASP A 9 -16.69 -8.69 8.97
N ASP A 10 -16.54 -7.72 9.85
CA ASP A 10 -15.24 -7.25 10.34
C ASP A 10 -14.59 -8.21 11.35
N THR A 11 -15.23 -9.35 11.66
CA THR A 11 -14.75 -10.35 12.62
C THR A 11 -13.40 -10.92 12.21
N ASP A 12 -13.23 -11.19 10.91
CA ASP A 12 -11.98 -11.73 10.39
C ASP A 12 -10.81 -10.77 10.60
N VAL A 13 -11.04 -9.46 10.34
CA VAL A 13 -10.03 -8.43 10.59
C VAL A 13 -9.66 -8.35 12.07
N ARG A 14 -10.64 -8.41 12.97
CA ARG A 14 -10.41 -8.44 14.43
C ARG A 14 -9.60 -9.67 14.84
N THR A 15 -9.94 -10.83 14.26
CA THR A 15 -9.26 -12.10 14.55
C THR A 15 -7.80 -12.06 14.12
N ALA A 16 -7.51 -11.54 12.91
CA ALA A 16 -6.14 -11.37 12.45
C ALA A 16 -5.34 -10.41 13.33
N LEU A 17 -5.90 -9.24 13.66
CA LEU A 17 -5.22 -8.25 14.49
C LEU A 17 -4.97 -8.78 15.91
N ARG A 18 -5.88 -9.58 16.47
CA ARG A 18 -5.70 -10.26 17.76
C ARG A 18 -4.55 -11.26 17.70
N TRP A 19 -4.53 -12.12 16.70
CA TRP A 19 -3.47 -13.09 16.48
C TRP A 19 -2.10 -12.41 16.33
N LEU A 20 -2.00 -11.34 15.55
CA LEU A 20 -0.77 -10.55 15.41
C LEU A 20 -0.35 -9.88 16.73
N ALA A 21 -1.31 -9.41 17.53
CA ALA A 21 -1.04 -8.85 18.86
C ALA A 21 -0.46 -9.91 19.82
N GLU A 22 -0.99 -11.13 19.80
CA GLU A 22 -0.49 -12.27 20.59
C GLU A 22 0.94 -12.64 20.16
N ILE A 23 1.19 -12.76 18.85
CA ILE A 23 2.52 -13.05 18.29
C ILE A 23 3.55 -11.98 18.62
N SER A 24 3.13 -10.72 18.73
CA SER A 24 4.03 -9.63 19.10
C SER A 24 4.66 -9.82 20.49
N GLY A 25 4.07 -10.67 21.32
CA GLY A 25 4.46 -10.89 22.71
C GLY A 25 4.13 -9.72 23.66
N ASN A 26 3.56 -8.63 23.13
CA ASN A 26 3.17 -7.45 23.87
C ASN A 26 1.93 -6.78 23.28
N ALA A 27 0.75 -7.35 23.53
CA ALA A 27 -0.51 -6.87 22.98
C ALA A 27 -0.80 -5.39 23.33
N VAL A 28 -0.43 -4.92 24.52
CA VAL A 28 -0.60 -3.52 24.90
C VAL A 28 0.32 -2.60 24.09
N GLY A 29 1.57 -3.01 23.91
CA GLY A 29 2.56 -2.31 23.08
C GLY A 29 2.13 -2.28 21.61
N PHE A 30 1.64 -3.41 21.09
CA PHE A 30 1.08 -3.50 19.73
C PHE A 30 -0.08 -2.54 19.54
N GLY A 31 -1.08 -2.54 20.42
CA GLY A 31 -2.20 -1.59 20.34
C GLY A 31 -1.78 -0.13 20.45
N ARG A 32 -0.77 0.18 21.26
CA ARG A 32 -0.19 1.54 21.37
C ARG A 32 0.49 1.95 20.05
N ARG A 33 1.24 1.03 19.44
CA ARG A 33 1.92 1.22 18.15
C ARG A 33 0.92 1.54 17.04
N LEU A 34 -0.21 0.80 16.94
CA LEU A 34 -1.26 1.08 15.97
C LEU A 34 -1.93 2.43 16.21
N ARG A 35 -2.26 2.78 17.45
CA ARG A 35 -2.85 4.09 17.78
C ARG A 35 -1.90 5.25 17.45
N ALA A 36 -0.60 5.08 17.66
CA ALA A 36 0.38 6.09 17.26
C ALA A 36 0.41 6.30 15.75
N ALA A 37 0.31 5.23 14.96
CA ALA A 37 0.21 5.31 13.51
C ALA A 37 -1.11 5.97 13.04
N GLN A 38 -2.24 5.66 13.69
CA GLN A 38 -3.53 6.33 13.42
C GLN A 38 -3.44 7.84 13.69
N GLN A 39 -2.85 8.23 14.83
CA GLN A 39 -2.68 9.64 15.19
C GLN A 39 -1.75 10.36 14.20
N ALA A 40 -0.63 9.75 13.83
CA ALA A 40 0.30 10.31 12.85
C ALA A 40 -0.39 10.54 11.49
N TYR A 41 -1.27 9.65 11.07
CA TYR A 41 -2.07 9.83 9.86
C TYR A 41 -3.05 11.02 10.00
N ILE A 42 -3.75 11.13 11.13
CA ILE A 42 -4.67 12.25 11.40
C ILE A 42 -3.92 13.58 11.40
N ASP A 43 -2.77 13.64 12.07
CA ASP A 43 -1.94 14.85 12.15
C ASP A 43 -1.45 15.26 10.75
N TYR A 44 -1.05 14.27 9.95
CA TYR A 44 -0.62 14.51 8.57
C TYR A 44 -1.75 15.05 7.69
N THR A 45 -2.94 14.46 7.75
CA THR A 45 -4.10 14.91 6.96
C THR A 45 -4.70 16.22 7.48
N GLY A 46 -4.56 16.49 8.78
CA GLY A 46 -4.97 17.73 9.42
C GLY A 46 -4.05 18.91 9.13
N ALA A 47 -2.78 18.65 8.81
CA ALA A 47 -1.80 19.65 8.39
C ALA A 47 -2.02 20.04 6.91
N ALA A 48 -3.26 20.35 6.54
CA ALA A 48 -3.64 20.67 5.17
C ALA A 48 -2.73 21.77 4.58
N GLY A 49 -2.10 21.49 3.47
CA GLY A 49 -1.35 22.47 2.68
C GLY A 49 -0.01 22.00 2.11
N ASP A 50 0.52 20.86 2.51
CA ASP A 50 1.80 20.38 1.94
C ASP A 50 1.57 19.35 0.80
N PHE A 51 0.93 19.80 -0.28
CA PHE A 51 0.72 19.02 -1.51
C PHE A 51 2.02 18.59 -2.21
N GLY A 52 3.17 19.11 -1.77
CA GLY A 52 4.49 18.78 -2.32
C GLY A 52 5.05 17.45 -1.85
N ARG A 53 4.48 16.84 -0.81
CA ARG A 53 4.91 15.53 -0.30
C ARG A 53 4.01 14.43 -0.83
N ASN A 54 4.59 13.27 -1.10
CA ASN A 54 3.78 12.09 -1.44
C ASN A 54 2.87 11.74 -0.25
N PRO A 55 1.55 11.97 -0.33
CA PRO A 55 0.66 11.74 0.80
C PRO A 55 0.74 10.30 1.30
N ALA A 56 0.79 9.33 0.40
CA ALA A 56 0.81 7.93 0.75
C ALA A 56 2.08 7.52 1.51
N LEU A 57 3.26 8.01 1.12
CA LEU A 57 4.52 7.63 1.79
C LEU A 57 4.80 8.47 3.03
N SER A 58 4.41 9.74 3.04
CA SER A 58 4.59 10.60 4.22
C SER A 58 3.60 10.25 5.35
N ALA A 59 2.41 9.77 5.00
CA ALA A 59 1.41 9.29 5.96
C ALA A 59 1.82 7.96 6.61
N LEU A 60 2.71 7.17 6.00
CA LEU A 60 3.18 5.91 6.57
C LEU A 60 4.14 6.10 7.76
N GLY A 61 4.78 7.29 7.89
CA GLY A 61 5.72 7.56 8.98
C GLY A 61 6.93 6.62 8.99
N ALA A 62 7.65 6.59 10.12
CA ALA A 62 8.81 5.73 10.30
C ALA A 62 8.46 4.25 10.52
N ASP A 63 7.21 3.97 10.92
CA ASP A 63 6.70 2.61 11.16
C ASP A 63 5.69 2.25 10.08
N VAL A 64 6.21 1.78 8.95
CA VAL A 64 5.42 1.42 7.77
C VAL A 64 4.46 0.26 8.07
N VAL A 65 4.94 -0.76 8.78
CA VAL A 65 4.12 -1.92 9.16
C VAL A 65 2.94 -1.49 10.05
N ALA A 66 3.21 -0.68 11.08
CA ALA A 66 2.14 -0.19 11.94
C ALA A 66 1.14 0.67 11.17
N SER A 67 1.59 1.49 10.22
CA SER A 67 0.72 2.33 9.40
C SER A 67 -0.21 1.50 8.52
N PHE A 68 0.28 0.43 7.91
CA PHE A 68 -0.56 -0.51 7.16
C PHE A 68 -1.57 -1.24 8.07
N LEU A 69 -1.13 -1.78 9.20
CA LEU A 69 -2.02 -2.47 10.14
C LEU A 69 -3.04 -1.51 10.79
N ALA A 70 -2.63 -0.27 11.03
CA ALA A 70 -3.52 0.78 11.54
C ALA A 70 -4.69 1.08 10.61
N GLN A 71 -4.56 0.91 9.29
CA GLN A 71 -5.70 1.03 8.37
C GLN A 71 -6.75 -0.04 8.62
N SER A 72 -6.34 -1.27 8.92
CA SER A 72 -7.26 -2.34 9.31
C SER A 72 -7.93 -2.06 10.67
N GLN A 73 -7.19 -1.50 11.63
CA GLN A 73 -7.76 -1.06 12.89
C GLN A 73 -8.72 0.13 12.70
N SER A 74 -8.37 1.08 11.82
CA SER A 74 -9.20 2.26 11.52
C SER A 74 -10.53 1.90 10.86
N LEU A 75 -10.55 0.86 10.05
CA LEU A 75 -11.80 0.31 9.51
C LEU A 75 -12.77 -0.09 10.64
N LEU A 76 -12.25 -0.61 11.76
CA LEU A 76 -13.04 -1.12 12.88
C LEU A 76 -13.49 -0.04 13.86
N ASP A 77 -12.66 0.99 14.12
CA ASP A 77 -12.86 1.90 15.26
C ASP A 77 -12.67 3.39 14.98
N CYS A 78 -12.00 3.77 13.90
CA CYS A 78 -11.65 5.18 13.67
C CYS A 78 -11.68 5.59 12.19
N ARG A 79 -12.85 5.95 11.67
CA ARG A 79 -13.00 6.37 10.27
C ARG A 79 -12.19 7.63 9.89
N ARG A 80 -11.79 8.46 10.85
CA ARG A 80 -10.96 9.65 10.58
C ARG A 80 -9.54 9.32 10.14
N SER A 81 -9.01 8.19 10.59
CA SER A 81 -7.69 7.69 10.20
C SER A 81 -7.76 6.63 9.09
N PHE A 82 -8.95 6.38 8.52
CA PHE A 82 -9.14 5.42 7.45
C PHE A 82 -8.91 6.08 6.09
N ASP A 83 -7.92 5.57 5.37
CA ASP A 83 -7.62 5.95 3.99
C ASP A 83 -7.95 4.79 3.07
N GLN A 84 -8.90 4.97 2.18
CA GLN A 84 -9.36 3.92 1.28
C GLN A 84 -8.25 3.42 0.35
N ALA A 85 -7.35 4.30 -0.11
CA ALA A 85 -6.26 3.92 -1.00
C ALA A 85 -5.20 3.07 -0.28
N LEU A 86 -4.81 3.46 0.94
CA LEU A 86 -3.91 2.67 1.78
C LEU A 86 -4.58 1.38 2.26
N ALA A 87 -5.83 1.46 2.70
CA ALA A 87 -6.58 0.32 3.20
C ALA A 87 -6.78 -0.77 2.14
N SER A 88 -6.99 -0.40 0.87
CA SER A 88 -7.12 -1.36 -0.23
C SER A 88 -5.86 -2.22 -0.43
N ARG A 89 -4.70 -1.75 0.04
CA ARG A 89 -3.43 -2.48 -0.03
C ARG A 89 -3.24 -3.49 1.11
N CYS A 90 -3.89 -3.30 2.25
CA CYS A 90 -3.64 -4.14 3.43
C CYS A 90 -4.88 -4.85 3.98
N VAL A 91 -6.04 -4.19 4.01
CA VAL A 91 -7.25 -4.79 4.62
C VAL A 91 -7.63 -6.13 4.00
N PRO A 92 -7.62 -6.33 2.67
CA PRO A 92 -7.91 -7.64 2.08
C PRO A 92 -6.98 -8.75 2.57
N TRP A 93 -5.68 -8.45 2.73
CA TRP A 93 -4.69 -9.40 3.23
C TRP A 93 -4.93 -9.74 4.70
N ILE A 94 -5.16 -8.73 5.53
CA ILE A 94 -5.46 -8.92 6.95
C ILE A 94 -6.75 -9.71 7.13
N LYS A 95 -7.78 -9.41 6.34
CA LYS A 95 -9.03 -10.18 6.35
C LYS A 95 -8.78 -11.65 5.99
N GLN A 96 -8.01 -11.93 4.94
CA GLN A 96 -7.70 -13.29 4.51
C GLN A 96 -6.86 -14.05 5.55
N ILE A 97 -5.93 -13.38 6.23
CA ILE A 97 -5.23 -13.96 7.38
C ILE A 97 -6.23 -14.35 8.47
N GLY A 98 -7.19 -13.48 8.79
CA GLY A 98 -8.19 -13.74 9.81
C GLY A 98 -9.13 -14.90 9.48
N VAL A 99 -9.52 -15.03 8.21
CA VAL A 99 -10.33 -16.18 7.73
C VAL A 99 -9.62 -17.51 7.98
N ASN A 100 -8.29 -17.53 7.83
CA ASN A 100 -7.50 -18.76 7.88
C ASN A 100 -6.64 -18.87 9.15
N VAL A 101 -6.84 -18.03 10.15
CA VAL A 101 -5.96 -17.95 11.32
C VAL A 101 -5.83 -19.28 12.05
N GLU A 102 -6.90 -20.06 12.16
CA GLU A 102 -6.89 -21.37 12.84
C GLU A 102 -5.97 -22.37 12.11
N ALA A 103 -6.06 -22.42 10.78
CA ALA A 103 -5.18 -23.25 9.98
C ALA A 103 -3.74 -22.71 9.98
N LEU A 104 -3.57 -21.41 9.80
CA LEU A 104 -2.28 -20.74 9.74
C LEU A 104 -1.49 -20.85 11.05
N ALA A 105 -2.14 -20.79 12.21
CA ALA A 105 -1.49 -20.93 13.51
C ALA A 105 -0.86 -22.33 13.70
N ASN A 106 -1.32 -23.32 12.97
CA ASN A 106 -0.76 -24.69 12.99
C ASN A 106 0.35 -24.89 11.94
N VAL A 107 0.61 -23.91 11.06
CA VAL A 107 1.67 -24.00 10.05
C VAL A 107 3.04 -23.77 10.72
N PRO A 108 3.96 -24.74 10.66
CA PRO A 108 5.31 -24.57 11.19
C PRO A 108 6.00 -23.33 10.61
N GLY A 109 6.50 -22.45 11.47
CA GLY A 109 7.18 -21.22 11.08
C GLY A 109 6.29 -20.01 10.85
N ALA A 110 4.96 -20.13 10.82
CA ALA A 110 4.04 -19.00 10.56
C ALA A 110 4.16 -17.90 11.62
N GLU A 111 4.18 -18.25 12.91
CA GLU A 111 4.38 -17.27 13.98
C GLU A 111 5.71 -16.53 13.85
N GLN A 112 6.78 -17.27 13.52
CA GLN A 112 8.10 -16.66 13.34
C GLN A 112 8.09 -15.68 12.16
N ARG A 113 7.43 -16.05 11.06
CA ARG A 113 7.30 -15.17 9.88
C ARG A 113 6.52 -13.91 10.21
N ALA A 114 5.38 -14.04 10.90
CA ALA A 114 4.58 -12.90 11.34
C ALA A 114 5.34 -12.01 12.34
N ARG A 115 6.08 -12.61 13.27
CA ARG A 115 6.91 -11.86 14.24
C ARG A 115 8.00 -11.04 13.55
N ARG A 116 8.68 -11.61 12.56
CA ARG A 116 9.69 -10.88 11.76
C ARG A 116 9.07 -9.71 11.01
N MET A 117 7.93 -9.92 10.37
CA MET A 117 7.18 -8.83 9.73
C MET A 117 6.88 -7.69 10.70
N LEU A 118 6.45 -8.01 11.92
CA LEU A 118 6.13 -6.99 12.93
C LEU A 118 7.37 -6.26 13.47
N GLN A 119 8.55 -6.89 13.43
CA GLN A 119 9.81 -6.32 13.90
C GLN A 119 10.48 -5.41 12.85
N ASP A 120 10.28 -5.68 11.57
CA ASP A 120 10.82 -4.87 10.48
C ASP A 120 9.90 -3.68 10.18
N ALA A 121 9.98 -2.66 11.06
CA ALA A 121 9.11 -1.50 11.00
C ALA A 121 9.26 -0.65 9.73
N ALA A 122 10.43 -0.68 9.10
CA ALA A 122 10.77 0.18 7.96
C ALA A 122 10.34 -0.42 6.60
N SER A 123 10.14 -1.74 6.53
CA SER A 123 9.81 -2.43 5.29
C SER A 123 8.31 -2.52 5.05
N GLU A 124 7.90 -2.45 3.80
CA GLU A 124 6.52 -2.71 3.40
C GLU A 124 6.14 -4.17 3.72
N PRO A 125 5.04 -4.42 4.44
CA PRO A 125 4.66 -5.77 4.89
C PRO A 125 4.05 -6.66 3.80
N ASP A 126 3.92 -6.16 2.59
CA ASP A 126 3.24 -6.81 1.47
C ASP A 126 3.78 -8.22 1.16
N GLY A 127 5.11 -8.40 1.16
CA GLY A 127 5.73 -9.71 0.92
C GLY A 127 5.38 -10.72 2.01
N PRO A 128 5.73 -10.44 3.26
CA PRO A 128 5.36 -11.32 4.37
C PRO A 128 3.85 -11.56 4.52
N MET A 129 3.00 -10.57 4.24
CA MET A 129 1.54 -10.75 4.23
C MET A 129 1.09 -11.72 3.15
N LEU A 130 1.63 -11.59 1.92
CA LEU A 130 1.34 -12.54 0.83
C LEU A 130 1.69 -13.96 1.23
N GLU A 131 2.86 -14.18 1.80
CA GLU A 131 3.33 -15.48 2.23
C GLU A 131 2.43 -16.09 3.32
N LEU A 132 2.03 -15.30 4.33
CA LEU A 132 1.11 -15.73 5.37
C LEU A 132 -0.27 -16.08 4.81
N VAL A 133 -0.81 -15.28 3.90
CA VAL A 133 -2.09 -15.54 3.23
C VAL A 133 -2.03 -16.83 2.43
N MET A 134 -0.98 -17.03 1.65
CA MET A 134 -0.86 -18.22 0.81
C MET A 134 -0.66 -19.49 1.65
N ALA A 135 0.18 -19.42 2.67
CA ALA A 135 0.36 -20.55 3.60
C ALA A 135 -0.95 -20.90 4.32
N GLY A 136 -1.69 -19.88 4.78
CA GLY A 136 -3.00 -20.07 5.42
C GLY A 136 -4.04 -20.66 4.47
N ASN A 137 -4.06 -20.26 3.21
CA ASN A 137 -4.97 -20.82 2.20
C ASN A 137 -4.68 -22.30 1.94
N TYR A 138 -3.40 -22.67 1.71
CA TYR A 138 -3.01 -24.07 1.50
C TYR A 138 -3.34 -24.93 2.73
N ALA A 139 -3.02 -24.44 3.94
CA ALA A 139 -3.34 -25.16 5.15
C ALA A 139 -4.85 -25.33 5.37
N ALA A 140 -5.66 -24.33 5.05
CA ALA A 140 -7.12 -24.39 5.13
C ALA A 140 -7.74 -25.34 4.08
N ASP A 141 -7.06 -25.51 2.94
CA ASP A 141 -7.42 -26.50 1.92
C ASP A 141 -6.99 -27.93 2.31
N GLY A 142 -6.30 -28.11 3.46
CA GLY A 142 -5.90 -29.41 4.01
C GLY A 142 -4.48 -29.86 3.58
N GLU A 143 -3.72 -28.99 2.95
CA GLU A 143 -2.36 -29.29 2.51
C GLU A 143 -1.36 -29.22 3.67
N ASP A 144 -0.32 -30.07 3.65
CA ASP A 144 0.79 -30.00 4.60
C ASP A 144 1.75 -28.90 4.17
N VAL A 145 1.76 -27.82 4.94
CA VAL A 145 2.52 -26.59 4.65
C VAL A 145 3.50 -26.30 5.78
N ALA A 146 4.72 -25.87 5.43
CA ALA A 146 5.70 -25.37 6.41
C ALA A 146 6.53 -24.25 5.81
N PHE A 147 6.76 -23.17 6.57
CA PHE A 147 7.75 -22.16 6.21
C PHE A 147 9.17 -22.71 6.29
N ILE A 148 9.98 -22.35 5.30
CA ILE A 148 11.40 -22.72 5.28
C ILE A 148 12.18 -21.67 6.08
N PRO A 149 12.96 -22.08 7.11
CA PRO A 149 13.78 -21.15 7.85
C PRO A 149 14.83 -20.52 6.93
N GLU A 150 14.87 -19.19 6.88
CA GLU A 150 15.95 -18.49 6.19
C GLU A 150 17.27 -18.70 6.92
N GLN A 151 18.30 -19.03 6.16
CA GLN A 151 19.66 -19.21 6.68
C GLN A 151 20.53 -18.05 6.19
N PRO A 152 20.90 -17.10 7.07
CA PRO A 152 21.76 -15.98 6.68
C PRO A 152 23.08 -16.48 6.08
N GLY A 153 23.46 -15.92 4.93
CA GLY A 153 24.71 -16.27 4.26
C GLY A 153 24.67 -17.51 3.35
N GLN A 154 23.54 -18.19 3.26
CA GLN A 154 23.32 -19.26 2.29
C GLN A 154 22.58 -18.78 1.03
N ALA A 155 22.53 -19.63 0.01
CA ALA A 155 21.74 -19.36 -1.18
C ALA A 155 20.27 -19.10 -0.81
N LYS A 156 19.61 -18.23 -1.58
CA LYS A 156 18.21 -17.88 -1.37
C LYS A 156 17.34 -19.15 -1.31
N THR A 157 16.66 -19.36 -0.21
CA THR A 157 15.75 -20.50 -0.01
C THR A 157 14.34 -20.10 -0.46
N PRO A 158 13.53 -21.06 -0.96
CA PRO A 158 12.10 -20.85 -1.17
C PRO A 158 11.38 -20.46 0.14
N ASP A 159 10.15 -19.92 0.02
CA ASP A 159 9.42 -19.41 1.19
C ASP A 159 8.75 -20.53 1.98
N ILE A 160 8.12 -21.51 1.29
CA ILE A 160 7.44 -22.64 1.94
C ILE A 160 7.74 -23.97 1.25
N HIS A 161 7.58 -25.04 2.01
CA HIS A 161 7.34 -26.39 1.49
C HIS A 161 5.85 -26.69 1.49
N LEU A 162 5.38 -27.34 0.44
CA LEU A 162 4.02 -27.79 0.26
C LEU A 162 4.00 -29.27 -0.11
N THR A 163 3.25 -30.08 0.60
CA THR A 163 2.95 -31.46 0.19
C THR A 163 1.50 -31.48 -0.30
N VAL A 164 1.35 -31.69 -1.61
CA VAL A 164 0.02 -31.73 -2.24
C VAL A 164 -0.60 -33.11 -2.01
N ASP A 165 -1.88 -33.14 -1.66
CA ASP A 165 -2.60 -34.38 -1.40
C ASP A 165 -2.38 -35.43 -2.50
N GLY A 166 -2.07 -36.67 -2.09
CA GLY A 166 -1.77 -37.78 -2.98
C GLY A 166 -0.37 -37.81 -3.59
N ARG A 167 0.53 -36.88 -3.24
CA ARG A 167 1.94 -36.89 -3.66
C ARG A 167 2.85 -37.11 -2.46
N SER A 168 3.88 -37.93 -2.64
CA SER A 168 4.92 -38.14 -1.62
C SER A 168 6.01 -37.06 -1.66
N GLU A 169 6.01 -36.20 -2.68
CA GLU A 169 7.06 -35.23 -2.89
C GLU A 169 6.65 -33.86 -2.33
N ARG A 170 7.58 -33.23 -1.62
CA ARG A 170 7.46 -31.84 -1.18
C ARG A 170 7.85 -30.91 -2.31
N VAL A 171 6.95 -29.99 -2.61
CA VAL A 171 7.18 -28.92 -3.58
C VAL A 171 7.67 -27.68 -2.82
N ALA A 172 8.79 -27.12 -3.27
CA ALA A 172 9.30 -25.86 -2.76
C ALA A 172 8.60 -24.70 -3.52
N VAL A 173 7.99 -23.77 -2.81
CA VAL A 173 7.25 -22.66 -3.38
C VAL A 173 7.89 -21.35 -2.96
N GLU A 174 8.17 -20.49 -3.92
CA GLU A 174 8.62 -19.11 -3.69
C GLU A 174 7.53 -18.14 -4.16
N PHE A 175 7.15 -17.20 -3.31
CA PHE A 175 6.20 -16.16 -3.64
C PHE A 175 6.92 -14.91 -4.12
N LYS A 176 6.53 -14.43 -5.28
CA LYS A 176 7.04 -13.17 -5.81
C LYS A 176 5.91 -12.20 -6.07
N ARG A 177 5.99 -11.06 -5.39
CA ARG A 177 5.15 -9.93 -5.75
C ARG A 177 5.86 -9.11 -6.82
N LEU A 178 5.19 -8.90 -7.93
CA LEU A 178 5.63 -7.91 -8.90
C LEU A 178 5.44 -6.53 -8.26
N ARG A 179 6.55 -5.86 -7.98
CA ARG A 179 6.57 -4.46 -7.58
C ARG A 179 6.73 -3.60 -8.83
N ALA A 180 6.26 -2.36 -8.73
CA ALA A 180 6.63 -1.35 -9.70
C ALA A 180 8.15 -1.37 -9.89
N GLY A 181 8.60 -1.51 -11.13
CA GLY A 181 10.03 -1.50 -11.44
C GLY A 181 10.65 -0.12 -11.12
N GLN A 182 11.99 -0.05 -11.13
CA GLN A 182 12.71 1.22 -10.95
C GLN A 182 12.22 2.28 -11.96
N TYR A 183 11.96 1.87 -13.20
CA TYR A 183 11.39 2.73 -14.23
C TYR A 183 10.07 3.38 -13.80
N GLU A 184 9.14 2.61 -13.24
CA GLU A 184 7.85 3.14 -12.78
C GLU A 184 8.00 4.06 -11.56
N ALA A 185 8.96 3.78 -10.68
CA ALA A 185 9.27 4.66 -9.55
C ALA A 185 9.87 5.99 -10.03
N ASP A 186 10.79 5.93 -10.98
CA ASP A 186 11.42 7.11 -11.59
C ASP A 186 10.39 7.93 -12.37
N GLU A 187 9.50 7.28 -13.10
CA GLU A 187 8.39 7.93 -13.83
C GLU A 187 7.43 8.67 -12.89
N ARG A 188 7.06 8.05 -11.77
CA ARG A 188 6.24 8.70 -10.74
C ARG A 188 6.93 9.90 -10.11
N GLU A 189 8.23 9.83 -9.91
CA GLU A 189 9.00 10.95 -9.37
C GLU A 189 9.08 12.11 -10.38
N LEU A 190 9.29 11.82 -11.67
CA LEU A 190 9.26 12.81 -12.74
C LEU A 190 7.87 13.47 -12.84
N GLN A 191 6.81 12.67 -12.82
CA GLN A 191 5.43 13.18 -12.82
C GLN A 191 5.15 14.13 -11.64
N ARG A 192 5.65 13.83 -10.44
CA ARG A 192 5.53 14.72 -9.28
C ARG A 192 6.29 16.03 -9.49
N ARG A 193 7.49 15.99 -10.06
CA ARG A 193 8.28 17.20 -10.33
C ARG A 193 7.55 18.11 -11.31
N ILE A 194 7.05 17.55 -12.39
CA ILE A 194 6.28 18.30 -13.41
C ILE A 194 5.01 18.92 -12.78
N PHE A 195 4.33 18.19 -11.89
CA PHE A 195 3.10 18.67 -11.27
C PHE A 195 3.33 19.69 -10.14
N ARG A 196 4.46 19.63 -9.43
CA ARG A 196 4.73 20.43 -8.21
C ARG A 196 4.47 21.91 -8.40
N ARG A 197 5.05 22.52 -9.46
CA ARG A 197 4.90 23.95 -9.72
C ARG A 197 3.46 24.33 -10.08
N ALA A 198 2.77 23.49 -10.81
CA ALA A 198 1.35 23.69 -11.10
C ALA A 198 0.51 23.67 -9.81
N ALA A 199 0.76 22.69 -8.92
CA ALA A 199 0.12 22.59 -7.63
C ALA A 199 0.33 23.83 -6.76
N GLU A 200 1.56 24.38 -6.72
CA GLU A 200 1.86 25.62 -5.98
C GLU A 200 1.08 26.84 -6.51
N ILE A 201 0.88 26.93 -7.82
CA ILE A 201 0.07 28.02 -8.42
C ILE A 201 -1.40 27.86 -8.06
N ILE A 202 -1.93 26.63 -8.17
CA ILE A 202 -3.31 26.29 -7.87
C ILE A 202 -3.62 26.59 -6.41
N ASP A 203 -2.76 26.15 -5.50
CA ASP A 203 -2.92 26.36 -4.05
C ASP A 203 -2.85 27.86 -3.69
N ARG A 204 -1.81 28.57 -4.14
CA ARG A 204 -1.65 30.02 -3.88
C ARG A 204 -2.87 30.85 -4.35
N ARG A 205 -3.53 30.41 -5.40
CA ARG A 205 -4.71 31.09 -5.97
C ARG A 205 -6.02 30.51 -5.47
N GLN A 206 -5.99 29.52 -4.59
CA GLN A 206 -7.17 28.83 -4.03
C GLN A 206 -8.12 28.33 -5.13
N LEU A 207 -7.56 27.73 -6.17
CA LEU A 207 -8.29 27.21 -7.33
C LEU A 207 -8.63 25.74 -7.14
N SER A 208 -9.77 25.34 -7.70
CA SER A 208 -10.11 23.92 -7.89
C SER A 208 -10.10 23.63 -9.39
N LEU A 209 -9.06 22.93 -9.86
CA LEU A 209 -8.87 22.62 -11.27
C LEU A 209 -8.77 21.10 -11.46
N SER A 210 -9.34 20.62 -12.55
CA SER A 210 -9.06 19.30 -13.09
C SER A 210 -8.08 19.45 -14.25
N ILE A 211 -6.96 18.74 -14.22
CA ILE A 211 -5.95 18.72 -15.29
C ILE A 211 -5.87 17.29 -15.79
N ASP A 212 -6.24 17.11 -17.04
CA ASP A 212 -6.04 15.85 -17.76
C ASP A 212 -4.93 16.03 -18.78
N VAL A 213 -3.93 15.16 -18.76
CA VAL A 213 -2.77 15.26 -19.65
C VAL A 213 -2.35 13.90 -20.16
N ASN A 214 -2.11 13.83 -21.48
CA ASN A 214 -1.61 12.66 -22.18
C ASN A 214 -0.28 13.00 -22.83
N TYR A 215 0.82 12.48 -22.28
CA TYR A 215 2.17 12.72 -22.79
C TYR A 215 2.43 11.88 -24.04
N SER A 216 3.03 12.51 -25.05
CA SER A 216 3.44 11.87 -26.32
C SER A 216 4.91 11.45 -26.32
N VAL A 217 5.66 11.83 -25.28
CA VAL A 217 7.09 11.56 -25.08
C VAL A 217 7.30 10.94 -23.69
N GLU A 218 8.49 10.41 -23.44
CA GLU A 218 8.86 9.95 -22.10
C GLU A 218 8.90 11.13 -21.10
N LEU A 219 8.46 10.94 -19.87
CA LEU A 219 8.38 12.00 -18.87
C LEU A 219 9.73 12.66 -18.57
N LYS A 220 10.85 11.95 -18.78
CA LYS A 220 12.21 12.52 -18.63
C LYS A 220 12.50 13.64 -19.63
N ASP A 221 11.83 13.64 -20.77
CA ASP A 221 12.01 14.62 -21.84
C ASP A 221 11.02 15.80 -21.72
N VAL A 222 10.09 15.74 -20.75
CA VAL A 222 9.12 16.80 -20.47
C VAL A 222 9.73 17.82 -19.50
N PRO A 223 9.68 19.14 -19.81
CA PRO A 223 10.16 20.18 -18.91
C PRO A 223 9.42 20.16 -17.56
N GLU A 224 10.12 20.37 -16.45
CA GLU A 224 9.50 20.45 -15.11
C GLU A 224 8.48 21.59 -14.99
N THR A 225 8.57 22.61 -15.86
CA THR A 225 7.62 23.74 -15.89
C THR A 225 6.39 23.48 -16.74
N TYR A 226 6.34 22.36 -17.47
CA TYR A 226 5.35 22.08 -18.50
C TYR A 226 3.90 22.35 -18.04
N LEU A 227 3.46 21.67 -16.99
CA LEU A 227 2.10 21.88 -16.49
C LEU A 227 1.88 23.25 -15.88
N SER A 228 2.87 23.83 -15.20
CA SER A 228 2.76 25.18 -14.64
C SER A 228 2.60 26.24 -15.73
N ASP A 229 3.27 26.07 -16.86
CA ASP A 229 3.17 26.98 -18.00
C ASP A 229 1.77 26.94 -18.63
N TRP A 230 1.18 25.74 -18.75
CA TRP A 230 -0.19 25.58 -19.23
C TRP A 230 -1.23 26.13 -18.25
N VAL A 231 -1.05 25.92 -16.94
CA VAL A 231 -1.90 26.54 -15.91
C VAL A 231 -1.85 28.07 -15.98
N LEU A 232 -0.66 28.66 -16.11
CA LEU A 232 -0.53 30.11 -16.24
C LEU A 232 -1.17 30.66 -17.52
N ARG A 233 -1.02 29.97 -18.64
CA ARG A 233 -1.69 30.33 -19.90
C ARG A 233 -3.21 30.26 -19.77
N PHE A 234 -3.74 29.22 -19.14
CA PHE A 234 -5.16 29.09 -18.86
C PHE A 234 -5.67 30.28 -18.03
N LEU A 235 -4.98 30.59 -16.93
CA LEU A 235 -5.37 31.68 -16.02
C LEU A 235 -5.29 33.06 -16.68
N SER A 236 -4.47 33.21 -17.72
CA SER A 236 -4.33 34.44 -18.49
C SER A 236 -5.23 34.50 -19.72
N SER A 237 -5.91 33.40 -20.04
CA SER A 237 -6.79 33.28 -21.21
C SER A 237 -8.19 33.79 -20.92
N PRO A 238 -8.87 34.38 -21.91
CA PRO A 238 -10.31 34.61 -21.86
C PRO A 238 -11.13 33.34 -21.59
N LEU A 239 -10.59 32.18 -21.95
CA LEU A 239 -11.24 30.87 -21.73
C LEU A 239 -11.26 30.45 -20.25
N PHE A 240 -10.56 31.16 -19.36
CA PHE A 240 -10.65 30.93 -17.91
C PHE A 240 -12.10 31.03 -17.41
N THR A 241 -12.88 31.95 -17.94
CA THR A 241 -14.31 32.09 -17.60
C THR A 241 -15.19 30.99 -18.15
N SER A 242 -14.79 30.33 -19.24
CA SER A 242 -15.51 29.18 -19.80
C SER A 242 -15.25 27.87 -19.08
N GLY A 243 -14.20 27.84 -18.24
CA GLY A 243 -13.82 26.66 -17.47
C GLY A 243 -13.28 25.48 -18.28
N HIS A 244 -12.91 25.71 -19.55
CA HIS A 244 -12.37 24.64 -20.39
C HIS A 244 -11.24 25.15 -21.30
N TYR A 245 -10.07 24.56 -21.20
CA TYR A 245 -8.88 24.97 -21.93
C TYR A 245 -8.12 23.73 -22.46
N PRO A 246 -8.37 23.28 -23.69
CA PRO A 246 -7.61 22.22 -24.34
C PRO A 246 -6.30 22.73 -24.90
N TRP A 247 -5.27 21.86 -24.95
CA TRP A 247 -4.00 22.14 -25.61
C TRP A 247 -3.42 20.91 -26.31
N ARG A 248 -2.51 21.19 -27.24
CA ARG A 248 -1.69 20.17 -27.89
C ARG A 248 -0.37 20.80 -28.32
N ASP A 249 0.74 20.10 -28.06
CA ASP A 249 2.09 20.49 -28.46
C ASP A 249 2.96 19.24 -28.73
N GLU A 250 4.27 19.44 -28.79
CA GLU A 250 5.26 18.39 -29.02
C GLU A 250 5.41 17.40 -27.88
N PHE A 251 5.10 17.81 -26.62
CA PHE A 251 5.21 16.95 -25.44
C PHE A 251 3.93 16.16 -25.18
N GLY A 252 2.79 16.62 -25.66
CA GLY A 252 1.52 15.95 -25.44
C GLY A 252 0.28 16.75 -25.73
N SER A 253 -0.81 16.31 -25.17
CA SER A 253 -2.11 17.00 -25.23
C SER A 253 -2.80 16.91 -23.88
N GLY A 254 -3.67 17.86 -23.60
CA GLY A 254 -4.46 17.83 -22.38
C GLY A 254 -5.56 18.85 -22.36
N GLU A 255 -6.22 18.95 -21.19
CA GLU A 255 -7.24 19.94 -20.93
C GLU A 255 -7.23 20.35 -19.46
N ILE A 256 -7.59 21.62 -19.20
CA ILE A 256 -7.82 22.18 -17.86
C ILE A 256 -9.29 22.55 -17.77
N ARG A 257 -9.91 22.14 -16.66
CA ARG A 257 -11.29 22.46 -16.32
C ARG A 257 -11.38 23.03 -14.93
#